data_2fe19ba0e1f1eea7be6083e7128248f9
#
_entry.id   2fe19ba0e1f1eea7be6083e7128248f9
#
_cell.length_a   1.000
_cell.length_b   1.000
_cell.length_c   1.000
_cell.angle_alpha   90.00
_cell.angle_beta   90.00
_cell.angle_gamma   90.00
#
_symmetry.space_group_name_H-M   'P 1'
#
loop_
_entity.id
_entity.type
_entity.pdbx_description
1 polymer ?
#
loop_
_entity_poly.entity_id
_entity_poly.type
_entity_poly.pdbx_seq_one_letter_code
_entity_poly.pdbx_strand_id
1 'polypeptide(L)'
;MIRSSRRGDQPGCVGSLENQESVLRASVLGASVLGTSVLGAMTSTTSSEERLLLREITHRVNNEFASAIQVVSLAAARSGDRNVKAALTGVMEQLHNYARVHHALQMPADNDCIDASAYLRELCGSISRSKLENRNIELVLVERPFRISSERCWLMGMIVSELITNAVRHAFDQHGGTIRLECRTFAGFVECRVSDNGSASTADVRPGRGLRIIEALAQALGADFQFDVGEDGSEAALMFPIDQDCCDEPKPARRTATDAAHFL
;
A
#
# COMPACT_ATOMS: atom_id res chain seq x y z
N MET A 1 -37.01 1.51 -60.94
CA MET A 1 -35.56 1.57 -60.79
C MET A 1 -35.19 1.80 -59.35
N ILE A 2 -34.71 0.73 -58.70
CA ILE A 2 -34.44 0.63 -57.28
C ILE A 2 -32.98 1.02 -57.08
N ARG A 3 -32.68 2.01 -56.22
CA ARG A 3 -31.31 2.25 -55.70
C ARG A 3 -31.30 2.03 -54.18
N SER A 4 -30.66 0.93 -53.79
CA SER A 4 -30.27 0.57 -52.46
C SER A 4 -29.13 1.45 -51.99
N SER A 5 -29.26 2.10 -50.83
CA SER A 5 -28.18 2.80 -50.15
C SER A 5 -27.81 1.97 -48.91
N ARG A 6 -26.64 1.35 -48.91
CA ARG A 6 -26.03 0.70 -47.77
C ARG A 6 -25.43 1.77 -46.85
N ARG A 7 -25.91 1.87 -45.63
CA ARG A 7 -25.20 2.51 -44.50
C ARG A 7 -24.15 1.56 -44.01
N GLY A 8 -22.91 1.99 -44.00
CA GLY A 8 -21.81 1.26 -43.36
C GLY A 8 -21.85 1.49 -41.86
N ASP A 9 -21.94 0.42 -41.14
CA ASP A 9 -21.70 0.38 -39.71
C ASP A 9 -20.20 0.58 -39.45
N GLN A 10 -19.86 1.61 -38.69
CA GLN A 10 -18.56 1.75 -38.07
C GLN A 10 -18.62 1.07 -36.69
N PRO A 11 -17.67 0.18 -36.32
CA PRO A 11 -17.61 -0.36 -34.99
C PRO A 11 -17.09 0.71 -34.03
N GLY A 12 -17.94 1.04 -33.04
CA GLY A 12 -17.61 1.98 -31.96
C GLY A 12 -16.49 1.46 -31.08
N CYS A 13 -15.65 2.39 -30.65
CA CYS A 13 -14.61 2.23 -29.62
C CYS A 13 -15.22 1.90 -28.24
N VAL A 14 -15.52 0.63 -27.98
CA VAL A 14 -15.91 0.14 -26.64
C VAL A 14 -14.79 -0.68 -25.97
N GLY A 15 -13.70 -0.96 -26.70
CA GLY A 15 -12.61 -1.80 -26.19
C GLY A 15 -11.63 -1.14 -25.22
N SER A 16 -11.70 0.19 -25.00
CA SER A 16 -10.65 0.92 -24.27
C SER A 16 -10.82 0.89 -22.74
N LEU A 17 -12.04 0.74 -22.21
CA LEU A 17 -12.30 0.78 -20.77
C LEU A 17 -12.11 -0.59 -20.10
N GLU A 18 -12.47 -1.67 -20.77
CA GLU A 18 -12.27 -3.04 -20.23
C GLU A 18 -10.79 -3.43 -20.12
N ASN A 19 -9.92 -2.90 -21.00
CA ASN A 19 -8.48 -3.12 -20.90
C ASN A 19 -7.82 -2.37 -19.74
N GLN A 20 -8.34 -1.21 -19.34
CA GLN A 20 -7.83 -0.49 -18.17
C GLN A 20 -8.20 -1.19 -16.86
N GLU A 21 -9.41 -1.76 -16.76
CA GLU A 21 -9.80 -2.56 -15.59
C GLU A 21 -9.00 -3.85 -15.45
N SER A 22 -8.66 -4.52 -16.54
CA SER A 22 -7.88 -5.74 -16.49
C SER A 22 -6.40 -5.50 -16.12
N VAL A 23 -5.81 -4.39 -16.55
CA VAL A 23 -4.44 -3.98 -16.15
C VAL A 23 -4.41 -3.53 -14.68
N LEU A 24 -5.45 -2.83 -14.20
CA LEU A 24 -5.61 -2.47 -12.79
C LEU A 24 -5.81 -3.72 -11.92
N ARG A 25 -6.57 -4.71 -12.39
CA ARG A 25 -6.73 -6.00 -11.70
C ARG A 25 -5.41 -6.79 -11.62
N ALA A 26 -4.57 -6.75 -12.64
CA ALA A 26 -3.28 -7.42 -12.65
C ALA A 26 -2.26 -6.79 -11.67
N SER A 27 -2.21 -5.46 -11.55
CA SER A 27 -1.30 -4.78 -10.61
C SER A 27 -1.74 -4.92 -9.15
N VAL A 28 -3.05 -5.00 -8.91
CA VAL A 28 -3.60 -5.30 -7.57
C VAL A 28 -3.39 -6.77 -7.19
N LEU A 29 -3.43 -7.69 -8.16
CA LEU A 29 -3.04 -9.09 -7.97
C LEU A 29 -1.54 -9.23 -7.63
N GLY A 30 -0.66 -8.36 -8.14
CA GLY A 30 0.76 -8.36 -7.83
C GLY A 30 1.05 -8.11 -6.34
N ALA A 31 0.40 -7.12 -5.73
CA ALA A 31 0.53 -6.86 -4.29
C ALA A 31 -0.05 -8.00 -3.43
N SER A 32 -1.18 -8.57 -3.87
CA SER A 32 -1.82 -9.73 -3.21
C SER A 32 -1.03 -11.04 -3.39
N VAL A 33 -0.33 -11.22 -4.52
CA VAL A 33 0.53 -12.40 -4.77
C VAL A 33 1.79 -12.35 -3.93
N LEU A 34 2.39 -11.15 -3.75
CA LEU A 34 3.53 -10.96 -2.84
C LEU A 34 3.15 -11.28 -1.39
N GLY A 35 1.99 -10.80 -0.93
CA GLY A 35 1.49 -11.11 0.41
C GLY A 35 1.35 -12.60 0.69
N THR A 36 0.94 -13.42 -0.29
CA THR A 36 0.79 -14.89 -0.11
C THR A 36 2.09 -15.68 -0.13
N SER A 37 3.08 -15.24 -0.90
CA SER A 37 4.41 -15.88 -0.88
C SER A 37 5.16 -15.58 0.43
N VAL A 38 4.97 -14.38 0.99
CA VAL A 38 5.50 -13.97 2.29
C VAL A 38 4.87 -14.77 3.44
N LEU A 39 3.57 -15.06 3.34
CA LEU A 39 2.82 -15.70 4.42
C LEU A 39 3.18 -17.18 4.64
N GLY A 40 3.48 -17.91 3.57
CA GLY A 40 3.93 -19.30 3.67
C GLY A 40 5.29 -19.45 4.37
N ALA A 41 6.08 -18.38 4.39
CA ALA A 41 7.41 -18.33 4.97
C ALA A 41 7.43 -17.90 6.47
N MET A 42 6.35 -17.28 6.96
CA MET A 42 6.33 -16.68 8.32
C MET A 42 5.88 -17.58 9.46
N THR A 43 5.44 -18.80 9.18
CA THR A 43 4.98 -19.75 10.23
C THR A 43 6.08 -20.57 10.88
N SER A 44 7.29 -20.46 10.40
CA SER A 44 8.51 -21.00 11.02
C SER A 44 9.60 -19.96 10.88
N THR A 45 10.42 -19.76 11.89
CA THR A 45 11.59 -18.86 11.94
C THR A 45 12.14 -18.62 10.54
N THR A 46 11.78 -17.46 9.94
CA THR A 46 12.15 -17.12 8.55
C THR A 46 13.67 -17.27 8.45
N SER A 47 14.13 -18.21 7.63
CA SER A 47 15.55 -18.42 7.45
C SER A 47 16.17 -17.16 6.83
N SER A 48 17.45 -16.94 7.11
CA SER A 48 18.20 -15.81 6.50
C SER A 48 18.06 -15.82 4.96
N GLU A 49 17.91 -17.00 4.35
CA GLU A 49 17.72 -17.20 2.93
C GLU A 49 16.36 -16.70 2.41
N GLU A 50 15.28 -16.94 3.16
CA GLU A 50 13.95 -16.47 2.78
C GLU A 50 13.87 -14.93 2.83
N ARG A 51 14.47 -14.30 3.84
CA ARG A 51 14.58 -12.83 3.92
C ARG A 51 15.37 -12.27 2.75
N LEU A 52 16.46 -12.93 2.34
CA LEU A 52 17.27 -12.53 1.20
C LEU A 52 16.48 -12.64 -0.10
N LEU A 53 15.74 -13.73 -0.31
CA LEU A 53 14.88 -13.93 -1.47
C LEU A 53 13.77 -12.89 -1.56
N LEU A 54 13.12 -12.57 -0.45
CA LEU A 54 12.09 -11.53 -0.40
C LEU A 54 12.65 -10.15 -0.78
N ARG A 55 13.84 -9.81 -0.30
CA ARG A 55 14.53 -8.57 -0.71
C ARG A 55 14.86 -8.56 -2.20
N GLU A 56 15.38 -9.65 -2.72
CA GLU A 56 15.72 -9.76 -4.14
C GLU A 56 14.46 -9.60 -5.01
N ILE A 57 13.35 -10.27 -4.66
CA ILE A 57 12.07 -10.12 -5.36
C ILE A 57 11.60 -8.65 -5.31
N THR A 58 11.68 -8.03 -4.15
CA THR A 58 11.27 -6.64 -3.98
C THR A 58 12.15 -5.68 -4.79
N HIS A 59 13.46 -5.91 -4.83
CA HIS A 59 14.39 -5.18 -5.69
C HIS A 59 14.06 -5.32 -7.17
N ARG A 60 13.75 -6.54 -7.62
CA ARG A 60 13.33 -6.79 -9.01
C ARG A 60 12.05 -6.08 -9.37
N VAL A 61 11.03 -6.14 -8.51
CA VAL A 61 9.76 -5.43 -8.74
C VAL A 61 9.98 -3.92 -8.85
N ASN A 62 10.84 -3.32 -8.03
CA ASN A 62 11.17 -1.90 -8.16
C ASN A 62 11.89 -1.57 -9.47
N ASN A 63 12.80 -2.45 -9.92
CA ASN A 63 13.47 -2.28 -11.20
C ASN A 63 12.48 -2.39 -12.37
N GLU A 64 11.48 -3.28 -12.28
CA GLU A 64 10.40 -3.37 -13.28
C GLU A 64 9.55 -2.09 -13.31
N PHE A 65 9.19 -1.52 -12.15
CA PHE A 65 8.52 -0.21 -12.11
C PHE A 65 9.35 0.88 -12.76
N ALA A 66 10.64 0.97 -12.43
CA ALA A 66 11.55 1.96 -13.01
C ALA A 66 11.64 1.81 -14.54
N SER A 67 11.75 0.57 -15.02
CA SER A 67 11.77 0.25 -16.45
C SER A 67 10.47 0.64 -17.14
N ALA A 68 9.31 0.31 -16.57
CA ALA A 68 8.00 0.68 -17.11
C ALA A 68 7.83 2.20 -17.18
N ILE A 69 8.21 2.94 -16.14
CA ILE A 69 8.18 4.41 -16.10
C ILE A 69 9.05 4.98 -17.23
N GLN A 70 10.25 4.45 -17.44
CA GLN A 70 11.15 4.89 -18.49
C GLN A 70 10.55 4.70 -19.88
N VAL A 71 9.92 3.54 -20.15
CA VAL A 71 9.26 3.25 -21.42
C VAL A 71 8.12 4.21 -21.68
N VAL A 72 7.25 4.45 -20.69
CA VAL A 72 6.12 5.39 -20.80
C VAL A 72 6.63 6.83 -21.00
N SER A 73 7.68 7.24 -20.27
CA SER A 73 8.30 8.57 -20.40
C SER A 73 8.84 8.78 -21.83
N LEU A 74 9.51 7.78 -22.39
CA LEU A 74 10.04 7.85 -23.75
C LEU A 74 8.91 7.93 -24.79
N ALA A 75 7.83 7.18 -24.60
CA ALA A 75 6.64 7.24 -25.46
C ALA A 75 5.97 8.63 -25.41
N ALA A 76 5.83 9.20 -24.20
CA ALA A 76 5.30 10.55 -24.02
C ALA A 76 6.18 11.62 -24.69
N ALA A 77 7.50 11.49 -24.58
CA ALA A 77 8.45 12.43 -25.19
C ALA A 77 8.39 12.39 -26.73
N ARG A 78 8.15 11.21 -27.32
CA ARG A 78 8.07 11.00 -28.77
C ARG A 78 6.72 11.36 -29.37
N SER A 79 5.66 11.45 -28.56
CA SER A 79 4.32 11.77 -29.06
C SER A 79 4.23 13.23 -29.51
N GLY A 80 3.77 13.46 -30.73
CA GLY A 80 3.41 14.77 -31.24
C GLY A 80 1.99 15.22 -30.85
N ASP A 81 1.16 14.28 -30.36
CA ASP A 81 -0.21 14.57 -29.93
C ASP A 81 -0.26 14.97 -28.45
N ARG A 82 -0.81 16.16 -28.18
CA ARG A 82 -0.93 16.71 -26.82
C ARG A 82 -1.79 15.83 -25.92
N ASN A 83 -2.87 15.25 -26.44
CA ASN A 83 -3.79 14.42 -25.65
C ASN A 83 -3.12 13.08 -25.28
N VAL A 84 -2.42 12.46 -26.23
CA VAL A 84 -1.64 11.24 -25.97
C VAL A 84 -0.55 11.50 -24.96
N LYS A 85 0.16 12.63 -25.07
CA LYS A 85 1.21 13.03 -24.11
C LYS A 85 0.63 13.21 -22.72
N ALA A 86 -0.51 13.88 -22.58
CA ALA A 86 -1.18 14.08 -21.29
C ALA A 86 -1.62 12.73 -20.67
N ALA A 87 -2.20 11.83 -21.47
CA ALA A 87 -2.61 10.51 -21.02
C ALA A 87 -1.41 9.68 -20.53
N LEU A 88 -0.30 9.66 -21.27
CA LEU A 88 0.92 8.95 -20.89
C LEU A 88 1.57 9.55 -19.63
N THR A 89 1.49 10.88 -19.46
CA THR A 89 1.95 11.54 -18.21
C THR A 89 1.12 11.07 -17.02
N GLY A 90 -0.20 10.97 -17.13
CA GLY A 90 -1.07 10.43 -16.09
C GLY A 90 -0.72 8.96 -15.73
N VAL A 91 -0.46 8.13 -16.74
CA VAL A 91 -0.02 6.73 -16.51
C VAL A 91 1.32 6.70 -15.76
N MET A 92 2.27 7.57 -16.14
CA MET A 92 3.57 7.66 -15.49
C MET A 92 3.44 8.08 -14.01
N GLU A 93 2.58 9.04 -13.69
CA GLU A 93 2.28 9.45 -12.32
C GLU A 93 1.70 8.30 -11.49
N GLN A 94 0.77 7.54 -12.05
CA GLN A 94 0.21 6.35 -11.40
C GLN A 94 1.29 5.29 -11.11
N LEU A 95 2.16 5.00 -12.08
CA LEU A 95 3.28 4.06 -11.88
C LEU A 95 4.23 4.53 -10.76
N HIS A 96 4.54 5.83 -10.71
CA HIS A 96 5.34 6.40 -9.62
C HIS A 96 4.66 6.26 -8.26
N ASN A 97 3.34 6.46 -8.20
CA ASN A 97 2.58 6.30 -6.97
C ASN A 97 2.58 4.85 -6.49
N TYR A 98 2.39 3.87 -7.39
CA TYR A 98 2.50 2.44 -7.05
C TYR A 98 3.90 2.07 -6.57
N ALA A 99 4.94 2.55 -7.26
CA ALA A 99 6.32 2.31 -6.86
C ALA A 99 6.61 2.84 -5.45
N ARG A 100 6.07 4.02 -5.08
CA ARG A 100 6.23 4.58 -3.73
C ARG A 100 5.55 3.74 -2.65
N VAL A 101 4.31 3.25 -2.89
CA VAL A 101 3.64 2.33 -1.95
C VAL A 101 4.46 1.05 -1.80
N HIS A 102 4.92 0.48 -2.92
CA HIS A 102 5.72 -0.72 -2.92
C HIS A 102 7.06 -0.52 -2.17
N HIS A 103 7.68 0.64 -2.34
CA HIS A 103 8.90 1.00 -1.63
C HIS A 103 8.66 1.14 -0.12
N ALA A 104 7.59 1.82 0.30
CA ALA A 104 7.23 1.95 1.71
C ALA A 104 6.91 0.60 2.39
N LEU A 105 6.48 -0.40 1.61
CA LEU A 105 6.19 -1.75 2.08
C LEU A 105 7.37 -2.73 1.88
N GLN A 106 8.59 -2.24 1.68
CA GLN A 106 9.77 -3.09 1.63
C GLN A 106 10.17 -3.60 3.01
N MET A 107 10.54 -4.88 3.08
CA MET A 107 11.09 -5.44 4.30
C MET A 107 12.40 -4.73 4.68
N PRO A 108 12.54 -4.24 5.90
CA PRO A 108 13.74 -3.54 6.34
C PRO A 108 14.98 -4.45 6.32
N ALA A 109 16.15 -3.84 6.13
CA ALA A 109 17.43 -4.56 6.15
C ALA A 109 17.83 -4.95 7.57
N ASP A 110 17.66 -4.01 8.49
CA ASP A 110 18.05 -4.12 9.89
C ASP A 110 16.79 -3.98 10.76
N ASN A 111 16.86 -4.48 11.99
CA ASN A 111 15.74 -4.41 12.93
C ASN A 111 15.96 -3.28 13.95
N ASP A 112 16.28 -2.10 13.44
CA ASP A 112 16.45 -0.90 14.27
C ASP A 112 15.11 -0.31 14.70
N CYS A 113 15.08 0.38 15.84
CA CYS A 113 13.91 1.14 16.25
C CYS A 113 13.73 2.39 15.41
N ILE A 114 12.58 2.51 14.77
CA ILE A 114 12.23 3.64 13.88
C ILE A 114 11.04 4.43 14.41
N ASP A 115 10.87 5.65 13.90
CA ASP A 115 9.67 6.46 14.12
C ASP A 115 8.51 5.90 13.28
N ALA A 116 7.61 5.18 13.95
CA ALA A 116 6.45 4.56 13.31
C ALA A 116 5.45 5.61 12.78
N SER A 117 5.35 6.78 13.41
CA SER A 117 4.49 7.87 12.95
C SER A 117 4.98 8.44 11.62
N ALA A 118 6.28 8.65 11.48
CA ALA A 118 6.89 9.10 10.23
C ALA A 118 6.67 8.09 9.11
N TYR A 119 6.86 6.80 9.40
CA TYR A 119 6.61 5.70 8.46
C TYR A 119 5.14 5.66 8.01
N LEU A 120 4.18 5.73 8.95
CA LEU A 120 2.75 5.71 8.63
C LEU A 120 2.33 6.94 7.79
N ARG A 121 2.88 8.13 8.06
CA ARG A 121 2.62 9.32 7.23
C ARG A 121 3.07 9.12 5.79
N GLU A 122 4.25 8.56 5.58
CA GLU A 122 4.78 8.28 4.24
C GLU A 122 3.94 7.23 3.51
N LEU A 123 3.59 6.12 4.20
CA LEU A 123 2.76 5.06 3.66
C LEU A 123 1.36 5.57 3.29
N CYS A 124 0.67 6.24 4.21
CA CYS A 124 -0.67 6.79 3.99
C CYS A 124 -0.68 7.84 2.86
N GLY A 125 0.32 8.73 2.81
CA GLY A 125 0.47 9.69 1.73
C GLY A 125 0.69 9.01 0.37
N SER A 126 1.42 7.91 0.32
CA SER A 126 1.64 7.14 -0.91
C SER A 126 0.38 6.38 -1.34
N ILE A 127 -0.37 5.81 -0.39
CA ILE A 127 -1.66 5.14 -0.66
C ILE A 127 -2.70 6.17 -1.14
N SER A 128 -2.80 7.33 -0.48
CA SER A 128 -3.74 8.38 -0.87
C SER A 128 -3.56 8.78 -2.34
N ARG A 129 -2.35 9.15 -2.71
CA ARG A 129 -2.03 9.52 -4.10
C ARG A 129 -2.25 8.39 -5.11
N SER A 130 -2.01 7.14 -4.74
CA SER A 130 -2.10 6.01 -5.68
C SER A 130 -3.50 5.46 -5.87
N LYS A 131 -4.35 5.51 -4.82
CA LYS A 131 -5.61 4.76 -4.80
C LYS A 131 -6.86 5.60 -4.49
N LEU A 132 -6.72 6.75 -3.81
CA LEU A 132 -7.86 7.46 -3.23
C LEU A 132 -8.24 8.74 -3.97
N GLU A 133 -7.26 9.52 -4.44
CA GLU A 133 -7.50 10.82 -5.08
C GLU A 133 -8.51 10.77 -6.23
N ASN A 134 -8.49 9.69 -7.03
CA ASN A 134 -9.42 9.52 -8.16
C ASN A 134 -10.78 8.91 -7.77
N ARG A 135 -10.99 8.61 -6.49
CA ARG A 135 -12.22 7.95 -5.98
C ARG A 135 -13.00 8.79 -5.01
N ASN A 136 -12.59 10.04 -4.80
CA ASN A 136 -13.20 10.94 -3.82
C ASN A 136 -13.24 10.33 -2.39
N ILE A 137 -12.16 9.60 -2.03
CA ILE A 137 -11.99 9.00 -0.70
C ILE A 137 -10.91 9.77 0.04
N GLU A 138 -11.27 10.29 1.22
CA GLU A 138 -10.34 10.96 2.12
C GLU A 138 -9.69 9.96 3.07
N LEU A 139 -8.37 10.04 3.28
CA LEU A 139 -7.65 9.28 4.29
C LEU A 139 -7.19 10.21 5.41
N VAL A 140 -7.78 10.05 6.59
CA VAL A 140 -7.44 10.82 7.79
C VAL A 140 -6.51 10.00 8.67
N LEU A 141 -5.30 10.51 8.92
CA LEU A 141 -4.34 9.90 9.84
C LEU A 141 -4.32 10.69 11.15
N VAL A 142 -4.53 9.97 12.26
CA VAL A 142 -4.42 10.48 13.62
C VAL A 142 -3.38 9.65 14.37
N GLU A 143 -2.22 10.23 14.61
CA GLU A 143 -1.14 9.54 15.31
C GLU A 143 -0.56 10.36 16.44
N ARG A 144 0.09 9.67 17.39
CA ARG A 144 1.05 10.24 18.32
C ARG A 144 2.42 9.64 18.04
N PRO A 145 3.52 10.40 18.22
CA PRO A 145 4.87 9.87 18.01
C PRO A 145 5.12 8.61 18.87
N PHE A 146 5.58 7.53 18.24
CA PHE A 146 6.01 6.32 18.91
C PHE A 146 7.07 5.59 18.08
N ARG A 147 7.86 4.78 18.77
CA ARG A 147 8.95 4.02 18.15
C ARG A 147 8.72 2.53 18.36
N ILE A 148 8.96 1.75 17.33
CA ILE A 148 8.97 0.27 17.36
C ILE A 148 10.07 -0.22 16.43
N SER A 149 10.41 -1.51 16.52
CA SER A 149 11.36 -2.13 15.60
C SER A 149 10.85 -2.02 14.15
N SER A 150 11.77 -1.87 13.23
CA SER A 150 11.45 -1.71 11.80
C SER A 150 10.70 -2.90 11.23
N GLU A 151 10.97 -4.13 11.70
CA GLU A 151 10.25 -5.34 11.31
C GLU A 151 8.77 -5.27 11.75
N ARG A 152 8.50 -4.87 12.99
CA ARG A 152 7.11 -4.72 13.49
C ARG A 152 6.39 -3.57 12.81
N CYS A 153 7.10 -2.48 12.53
CA CYS A 153 6.58 -1.35 11.79
C CYS A 153 6.18 -1.77 10.37
N TRP A 154 7.00 -2.58 9.71
CA TRP A 154 6.70 -3.15 8.40
C TRP A 154 5.48 -4.07 8.44
N LEU A 155 5.37 -5.00 9.39
CA LEU A 155 4.20 -5.87 9.56
C LEU A 155 2.91 -5.06 9.77
N MET A 156 2.96 -4.06 10.64
CA MET A 156 1.85 -3.12 10.87
C MET A 156 1.48 -2.38 9.56
N GLY A 157 2.46 -1.89 8.81
CA GLY A 157 2.24 -1.21 7.54
C GLY A 157 1.58 -2.09 6.48
N MET A 158 1.97 -3.37 6.40
CA MET A 158 1.34 -4.36 5.53
C MET A 158 -0.14 -4.55 5.90
N ILE A 159 -0.46 -4.71 7.20
CA ILE A 159 -1.83 -4.85 7.69
C ILE A 159 -2.65 -3.60 7.35
N VAL A 160 -2.14 -2.41 7.68
CA VAL A 160 -2.80 -1.12 7.39
C VAL A 160 -3.06 -0.94 5.90
N SER A 161 -2.08 -1.25 5.05
CA SER A 161 -2.23 -1.16 3.59
C SER A 161 -3.32 -2.09 3.06
N GLU A 162 -3.43 -3.31 3.60
CA GLU A 162 -4.44 -4.28 3.20
C GLU A 162 -5.83 -3.86 3.69
N LEU A 163 -5.95 -3.35 4.93
CA LEU A 163 -7.21 -2.82 5.48
C LEU A 163 -7.72 -1.63 4.66
N ILE A 164 -6.87 -0.65 4.35
CA ILE A 164 -7.24 0.50 3.50
C ILE A 164 -7.65 0.01 2.11
N THR A 165 -6.93 -0.96 1.53
CA THR A 165 -7.26 -1.52 0.22
C THR A 165 -8.61 -2.22 0.23
N ASN A 166 -8.94 -2.94 1.31
CA ASN A 166 -10.23 -3.59 1.50
C ASN A 166 -11.36 -2.57 1.60
N ALA A 167 -11.19 -1.51 2.39
CA ALA A 167 -12.16 -0.41 2.48
C ALA A 167 -12.42 0.23 1.10
N VAL A 168 -11.36 0.55 0.35
CA VAL A 168 -11.47 1.14 -1.01
C VAL A 168 -12.23 0.23 -1.98
N ARG A 169 -12.14 -1.09 -1.82
CA ARG A 169 -12.79 -2.05 -2.71
C ARG A 169 -14.24 -2.35 -2.34
N HIS A 170 -14.55 -2.32 -1.04
CA HIS A 170 -15.78 -2.91 -0.52
C HIS A 170 -16.69 -1.93 0.20
N ALA A 171 -16.15 -0.83 0.76
CA ALA A 171 -16.92 0.07 1.59
C ALA A 171 -17.58 1.21 0.79
N PHE A 172 -16.97 1.64 -0.30
CA PHE A 172 -17.38 2.87 -0.99
C PHE A 172 -17.95 2.61 -2.38
N ASP A 173 -19.01 3.34 -2.68
CA ASP A 173 -19.57 3.49 -4.02
C ASP A 173 -18.91 4.66 -4.78
N GLN A 174 -19.61 5.22 -5.78
CA GLN A 174 -19.13 6.35 -6.57
C GLN A 174 -19.12 7.69 -5.81
N HIS A 175 -19.74 7.78 -4.63
CA HIS A 175 -19.83 9.03 -3.85
C HIS A 175 -18.57 9.25 -3.00
N GLY A 176 -17.74 8.21 -2.82
CA GLY A 176 -16.55 8.27 -1.99
C GLY A 176 -16.88 8.19 -0.50
N GLY A 177 -15.98 8.70 0.34
CA GLY A 177 -16.13 8.68 1.79
C GLY A 177 -14.82 8.95 2.52
N THR A 178 -14.74 8.50 3.77
CA THR A 178 -13.58 8.73 4.64
C THR A 178 -13.08 7.41 5.21
N ILE A 179 -11.77 7.19 5.11
CA ILE A 179 -11.05 6.16 5.86
C ILE A 179 -10.25 6.86 6.95
N ARG A 180 -10.31 6.36 8.17
CA ARG A 180 -9.62 6.92 9.32
C ARG A 180 -8.65 5.89 9.88
N LEU A 181 -7.38 6.24 9.97
CA LEU A 181 -6.33 5.48 10.65
C LEU A 181 -5.95 6.20 11.93
N GLU A 182 -6.13 5.56 13.08
CA GLU A 182 -5.70 6.06 14.38
C GLU A 182 -4.64 5.15 14.97
N CYS A 183 -3.49 5.71 15.38
CA CYS A 183 -2.44 4.97 16.05
C CYS A 183 -2.05 5.69 17.35
N ARG A 184 -2.05 4.94 18.45
CA ARG A 184 -1.68 5.44 19.77
C ARG A 184 -0.95 4.38 20.58
N THR A 185 -0.20 4.83 21.57
CA THR A 185 0.37 3.97 22.59
C THR A 185 -0.39 4.11 23.89
N PHE A 186 -0.67 3.01 24.55
CA PHE A 186 -1.37 2.99 25.82
C PHE A 186 -0.90 1.78 26.66
N ALA A 187 -0.52 2.01 27.91
CA ALA A 187 -0.15 0.97 28.87
C ALA A 187 0.90 -0.03 28.35
N GLY A 188 1.87 0.40 27.55
CA GLY A 188 2.91 -0.47 26.98
C GLY A 188 2.46 -1.22 25.71
N PHE A 189 1.31 -0.87 25.14
CA PHE A 189 0.80 -1.41 23.89
C PHE A 189 0.71 -0.33 22.82
N VAL A 190 0.84 -0.75 21.57
CA VAL A 190 0.43 0.01 20.39
C VAL A 190 -0.98 -0.43 20.02
N GLU A 191 -1.89 0.52 19.89
CA GLU A 191 -3.20 0.33 19.29
C GLU A 191 -3.25 1.03 17.96
N CYS A 192 -3.62 0.30 16.91
CA CYS A 192 -3.79 0.81 15.56
C CYS A 192 -5.20 0.45 15.09
N ARG A 193 -6.02 1.45 14.75
CA ARG A 193 -7.41 1.29 14.36
C ARG A 193 -7.62 1.87 12.98
N VAL A 194 -8.22 1.09 12.09
CA VAL A 194 -8.65 1.53 10.75
C VAL A 194 -10.15 1.45 10.70
N SER A 195 -10.81 2.55 10.40
CA SER A 195 -12.26 2.60 10.21
C SER A 195 -12.64 3.30 8.92
N ASP A 196 -13.78 2.97 8.37
CA ASP A 196 -14.38 3.66 7.23
C ASP A 196 -15.84 4.00 7.53
N ASN A 197 -16.39 4.96 6.80
CA ASN A 197 -17.79 5.37 6.85
C ASN A 197 -18.59 4.88 5.63
N GLY A 198 -18.16 3.80 5.02
CA GLY A 198 -18.83 3.21 3.86
C GLY A 198 -20.05 2.40 4.25
N SER A 199 -20.83 2.01 3.26
CA SER A 199 -22.07 1.21 3.42
C SER A 199 -21.82 -0.25 3.02
N ALA A 200 -20.76 -0.88 3.53
CA ALA A 200 -20.49 -2.27 3.24
C ALA A 200 -21.65 -3.16 3.70
N SER A 201 -22.24 -3.94 2.78
CA SER A 201 -23.25 -4.92 3.14
C SER A 201 -22.61 -6.05 3.97
N THR A 202 -23.12 -6.27 5.18
CA THR A 202 -22.71 -7.40 6.04
C THR A 202 -22.91 -8.77 5.35
N ALA A 203 -23.76 -8.83 4.33
CA ALA A 203 -24.05 -10.07 3.57
C ALA A 203 -22.88 -10.49 2.65
N ASP A 204 -21.98 -9.58 2.27
CA ASP A 204 -20.88 -9.84 1.35
C ASP A 204 -19.52 -10.06 2.05
N VAL A 205 -19.46 -9.93 3.37
CA VAL A 205 -18.22 -10.15 4.15
C VAL A 205 -17.95 -11.64 4.31
N ARG A 206 -17.64 -12.31 3.20
CA ARG A 206 -16.97 -13.61 3.29
C ARG A 206 -15.50 -13.38 3.63
N PRO A 207 -14.92 -14.20 4.55
CA PRO A 207 -13.48 -14.13 4.83
C PRO A 207 -12.72 -14.35 3.52
N GLY A 208 -12.41 -13.28 2.84
CA GLY A 208 -11.64 -13.28 1.60
C GLY A 208 -10.17 -13.57 1.88
N ARG A 209 -9.38 -13.67 0.81
CA ARG A 209 -7.93 -13.87 0.89
C ARG A 209 -7.23 -12.75 1.70
N GLY A 210 -7.73 -11.51 1.61
CA GLY A 210 -7.17 -10.35 2.32
C GLY A 210 -7.25 -10.50 3.83
N LEU A 211 -8.40 -10.93 4.38
CA LEU A 211 -8.55 -11.10 5.82
C LEU A 211 -7.62 -12.19 6.38
N ARG A 212 -7.45 -13.30 5.66
CA ARG A 212 -6.49 -14.34 6.05
C ARG A 212 -5.04 -13.85 6.08
N ILE A 213 -4.68 -12.96 5.16
CA ILE A 213 -3.35 -12.32 5.14
C ILE A 213 -3.19 -11.43 6.37
N ILE A 214 -4.20 -10.62 6.69
CA ILE A 214 -4.21 -9.74 7.86
C ILE A 214 -4.06 -10.57 9.14
N GLU A 215 -4.86 -11.63 9.31
CA GLU A 215 -4.80 -12.53 10.48
C GLU A 215 -3.41 -13.15 10.67
N ALA A 216 -2.78 -13.61 9.60
CA ALA A 216 -1.45 -14.21 9.69
C ALA A 216 -0.34 -13.17 9.94
N LEU A 217 -0.45 -11.96 9.39
CA LEU A 217 0.46 -10.84 9.71
C LEU A 217 0.27 -10.38 11.16
N ALA A 218 -0.98 -10.32 11.65
CA ALA A 218 -1.28 -10.00 13.05
C ALA A 218 -0.68 -11.04 13.99
N GLN A 219 -0.79 -12.33 13.66
CA GLN A 219 -0.15 -13.41 14.41
C GLN A 219 1.38 -13.26 14.43
N ALA A 220 2.01 -12.96 13.29
CA ALA A 220 3.45 -12.72 13.19
C ALA A 220 3.89 -11.49 14.00
N LEU A 221 3.05 -10.45 14.07
CA LEU A 221 3.28 -9.26 14.89
C LEU A 221 3.08 -9.52 16.40
N GLY A 222 2.45 -10.64 16.77
CA GLY A 222 2.02 -10.92 18.14
C GLY A 222 0.88 -10.00 18.57
N ALA A 223 0.00 -9.65 17.64
CA ALA A 223 -1.09 -8.72 17.85
C ALA A 223 -2.42 -9.45 18.06
N ASP A 224 -3.26 -8.88 18.93
CA ASP A 224 -4.70 -9.14 18.94
C ASP A 224 -5.36 -8.33 17.81
N PHE A 225 -6.16 -9.01 16.98
CA PHE A 225 -6.82 -8.42 15.83
C PHE A 225 -8.33 -8.65 15.92
N GLN A 226 -9.09 -7.56 15.78
CA GLN A 226 -10.55 -7.57 15.78
C GLN A 226 -11.04 -6.85 14.52
N PHE A 227 -12.11 -7.36 13.91
CA PHE A 227 -12.72 -6.77 12.72
C PHE A 227 -14.24 -6.84 12.84
N ASP A 228 -14.87 -5.69 12.79
CA ASP A 228 -16.31 -5.51 12.89
C ASP A 228 -16.85 -4.76 11.67
N VAL A 229 -18.04 -5.15 11.21
CA VAL A 229 -18.76 -4.49 10.11
C VAL A 229 -20.14 -4.11 10.60
N GLY A 230 -20.45 -2.82 10.53
CA GLY A 230 -21.73 -2.24 10.90
C GLY A 230 -22.48 -1.60 9.73
N GLU A 231 -23.64 -1.02 10.02
CA GLU A 231 -24.44 -0.28 9.03
C GLU A 231 -23.76 1.03 8.61
N ASP A 232 -22.95 1.62 9.49
CA ASP A 232 -22.27 2.91 9.30
C ASP A 232 -20.80 2.77 8.86
N GLY A 233 -20.36 1.56 8.47
CA GLY A 233 -19.00 1.30 8.03
C GLY A 233 -18.35 0.09 8.68
N SER A 234 -17.05 -0.06 8.49
CA SER A 234 -16.27 -1.11 9.12
C SER A 234 -15.19 -0.55 10.06
N GLU A 235 -14.80 -1.35 11.04
CA GLU A 235 -13.71 -1.04 11.97
C GLU A 235 -12.81 -2.26 12.17
N ALA A 236 -11.51 -2.04 12.03
CA ALA A 236 -10.48 -3.01 12.36
C ALA A 236 -9.59 -2.45 13.47
N ALA A 237 -9.38 -3.21 14.54
CA ALA A 237 -8.49 -2.87 15.64
C ALA A 237 -7.35 -3.88 15.73
N LEU A 238 -6.13 -3.37 15.87
CA LEU A 238 -4.90 -4.13 16.03
C LEU A 238 -4.22 -3.65 17.31
N MET A 239 -3.93 -4.57 18.24
CA MET A 239 -3.27 -4.24 19.50
C MET A 239 -2.09 -5.18 19.74
N PHE A 240 -0.91 -4.62 19.98
CA PHE A 240 0.31 -5.39 20.24
C PHE A 240 1.24 -4.69 21.24
N PRO A 241 2.07 -5.43 22.00
CA PRO A 241 2.97 -4.84 22.97
C PRO A 241 4.06 -4.02 22.25
N ILE A 242 4.43 -2.88 22.83
CA ILE A 242 5.56 -2.06 22.35
C ILE A 242 6.88 -2.74 22.72
N ASP A 243 7.89 -2.62 21.87
CA ASP A 243 9.22 -3.16 22.17
C ASP A 243 9.88 -2.37 23.30
N GLN A 244 10.27 -3.04 24.36
CA GLN A 244 10.90 -2.39 25.53
C GLN A 244 12.20 -1.69 25.13
N ASP A 245 12.98 -2.27 24.22
CA ASP A 245 14.25 -1.69 23.73
C ASP A 245 14.07 -0.42 22.91
N CYS A 246 12.84 -0.14 22.44
CA CYS A 246 12.51 1.07 21.67
C CYS A 246 11.94 2.21 22.54
N CYS A 247 11.66 1.95 23.82
CA CYS A 247 11.16 2.96 24.75
C CYS A 247 12.25 3.82 25.35
N ASP A 248 13.51 3.36 25.35
CA ASP A 248 14.65 4.11 25.83
C ASP A 248 15.10 5.15 24.80
N GLU A 249 15.50 6.33 25.29
CA GLU A 249 15.81 7.56 24.53
C GLU A 249 16.65 7.34 23.26
N PRO A 250 16.51 8.23 22.24
CA PRO A 250 17.28 8.12 21.01
C PRO A 250 18.79 8.16 21.36
N LYS A 251 19.50 7.04 21.13
CA LYS A 251 20.97 7.06 21.13
C LYS A 251 21.40 8.22 20.21
N PRO A 252 22.22 9.17 20.70
CA PRO A 252 22.70 10.26 19.87
C PRO A 252 23.37 9.64 18.64
N ALA A 253 23.01 10.17 17.47
CA ALA A 253 23.55 9.75 16.19
C ALA A 253 25.06 9.54 16.32
N ARG A 254 25.57 8.34 16.02
CA ARG A 254 27.01 8.08 15.92
C ARG A 254 27.55 9.10 14.92
N ARG A 255 28.21 10.13 15.44
CA ARG A 255 29.06 11.02 14.64
C ARG A 255 30.08 10.10 13.98
N THR A 256 29.96 9.89 12.69
CA THR A 256 31.03 9.28 11.90
C THR A 256 32.24 10.19 12.01
N ALA A 257 33.32 9.62 12.55
CA ALA A 257 34.61 10.31 12.74
C ALA A 257 35.28 10.51 11.38
N THR A 258 34.75 11.35 10.51
CA THR A 258 35.32 11.67 9.20
C THR A 258 35.45 13.18 8.97
N ASP A 259 35.07 14.05 9.91
CA ASP A 259 35.18 15.50 9.76
C ASP A 259 36.30 16.16 10.63
N ALA A 260 37.37 15.44 10.91
CA ALA A 260 38.50 15.97 11.67
C ALA A 260 39.82 16.00 10.87
N ALA A 261 39.78 16.21 9.56
CA ALA A 261 41.00 16.27 8.74
C ALA A 261 40.91 17.34 7.62
N HIS A 262 40.46 18.56 7.94
CA HIS A 262 40.70 19.71 7.06
C HIS A 262 40.64 21.03 7.86
N PHE A 263 41.55 21.19 8.83
CA PHE A 263 42.03 22.49 9.31
C PHE A 263 43.41 22.27 9.96
N LEU A 264 44.43 22.28 9.13
CA LEU A 264 45.79 22.76 9.43
C LEU A 264 46.49 23.08 8.09
#